data_2210921d12b4e944f72650959e78b750
#
_entry.id   2210921d12b4e944f72650959e78b750
#
_cell.length_a   1.000
_cell.length_b   1.000
_cell.length_c   1.000
_cell.angle_alpha   90.00
_cell.angle_beta   90.00
_cell.angle_gamma   90.00
#
_symmetry.space_group_name_H-M   'P 1'
#
loop_
_entity.id
_entity.type
_entity.pdbx_description
1 polymer ?
#
loop_
_entity_poly.entity_id
_entity_poly.type
_entity_poly.pdbx_seq_one_letter_code
_entity_poly.pdbx_strand_id
1 'polypeptide(L)'
;MVVRVLRRAEESGVFGRVVVATDDERIAAEVDRAGGAVAMTSPDCPNGTLRCREAVQQHEAEGGEAPEAVVNVQGDEPFVHPDALRTLAELIRRPGAAVATLALAVEADEEAWGNRNRVKVVRDLQGNALYFSRAPIPAGAGPWLKHIGLYAFTRGALEALAHLHPSPLEQREGLEQLRWLEYGWRIAVGITPHEAHGIDTPEDLDRMHRELGHLF
;
A
#
# COMPACT_ATOMS: atom_id res chain seq x y z
N MET A 1 -3.17 15.75 -6.44
CA MET A 1 -2.72 14.67 -5.54
C MET A 1 -2.40 13.40 -6.33
N VAL A 2 -3.36 12.71 -6.94
CA VAL A 2 -3.16 11.44 -7.67
C VAL A 2 -2.08 11.51 -8.76
N VAL A 3 -2.00 12.59 -9.55
CA VAL A 3 -0.96 12.78 -10.58
C VAL A 3 0.44 12.76 -9.97
N ARG A 4 0.61 13.25 -8.75
CA ARG A 4 1.90 13.19 -8.05
C ARG A 4 2.25 11.76 -7.66
N VAL A 5 1.28 11.00 -7.13
CA VAL A 5 1.48 9.56 -6.85
C VAL A 5 1.90 8.82 -8.12
N LEU A 6 1.19 9.06 -9.24
CA LEU A 6 1.53 8.52 -10.55
C LEU A 6 3.00 8.83 -10.91
N ARG A 7 3.42 10.09 -10.81
CA ARG A 7 4.81 10.50 -11.14
C ARG A 7 5.84 9.83 -10.23
N ARG A 8 5.55 9.72 -8.93
CA ARG A 8 6.43 9.01 -7.99
C ARG A 8 6.55 7.52 -8.33
N ALA A 9 5.46 6.89 -8.75
CA ALA A 9 5.50 5.50 -9.21
C ALA A 9 6.34 5.37 -10.50
N GLU A 10 6.16 6.24 -11.47
CA GLU A 10 6.95 6.29 -12.71
C GLU A 10 8.45 6.54 -12.42
N GLU A 11 8.79 7.50 -11.54
CA GLU A 11 10.16 7.82 -11.11
C GLU A 11 10.87 6.63 -10.46
N SER A 12 10.13 5.70 -9.88
CA SER A 12 10.74 4.49 -9.31
C SER A 12 11.46 3.65 -10.35
N GLY A 13 10.98 3.65 -11.60
CA GLY A 13 11.57 2.94 -12.73
C GLY A 13 11.49 1.41 -12.64
N VAL A 14 10.70 0.87 -11.69
CA VAL A 14 10.61 -0.59 -11.47
C VAL A 14 9.37 -1.25 -12.06
N PHE A 15 8.41 -0.44 -12.52
CA PHE A 15 7.15 -0.90 -13.07
C PHE A 15 7.16 -0.89 -14.58
N GLY A 16 6.75 -1.98 -15.21
CA GLY A 16 6.55 -2.03 -16.65
C GLY A 16 5.35 -1.17 -17.10
N ARG A 17 4.37 -1.00 -16.21
CA ARG A 17 3.18 -0.16 -16.44
C ARG A 17 2.71 0.44 -15.11
N VAL A 18 2.34 1.73 -15.13
CA VAL A 18 1.66 2.41 -14.02
C VAL A 18 0.28 2.84 -14.51
N VAL A 19 -0.74 2.50 -13.74
CA VAL A 19 -2.15 2.77 -14.09
C VAL A 19 -2.86 3.33 -12.87
N VAL A 20 -3.62 4.40 -13.04
CA VAL A 20 -4.51 4.91 -12.01
C VAL A 20 -5.87 4.23 -12.16
N ALA A 21 -6.24 3.43 -11.18
CA ALA A 21 -7.55 2.79 -11.10
C ALA A 21 -8.50 3.67 -10.28
N THR A 22 -9.59 4.12 -10.88
CA THR A 22 -10.55 5.05 -10.27
C THR A 22 -11.96 4.82 -10.79
N ASP A 23 -12.95 5.18 -10.00
CA ASP A 23 -14.36 5.26 -10.38
C ASP A 23 -14.83 6.71 -10.63
N ASP A 24 -13.94 7.69 -10.44
CA ASP A 24 -14.24 9.12 -10.57
C ASP A 24 -13.71 9.69 -11.88
N GLU A 25 -14.63 10.13 -12.75
CA GLU A 25 -14.28 10.72 -14.05
C GLU A 25 -13.42 12.00 -13.94
N ARG A 26 -13.52 12.74 -12.83
CA ARG A 26 -12.70 13.93 -12.60
C ARG A 26 -11.24 13.54 -12.35
N ILE A 27 -11.02 12.46 -11.62
CA ILE A 27 -9.68 11.90 -11.39
C ILE A 27 -9.12 11.37 -12.72
N ALA A 28 -9.92 10.61 -13.46
CA ALA A 28 -9.53 10.10 -14.77
C ALA A 28 -9.11 11.23 -15.72
N ALA A 29 -9.90 12.29 -15.84
CA ALA A 29 -9.59 13.45 -16.69
C ALA A 29 -8.28 14.16 -16.28
N GLU A 30 -7.96 14.25 -14.98
CA GLU A 30 -6.70 14.83 -14.52
C GLU A 30 -5.50 13.94 -14.87
N VAL A 31 -5.65 12.62 -14.75
CA VAL A 31 -4.61 11.66 -15.10
C VAL A 31 -4.36 11.66 -16.61
N ASP A 32 -5.42 11.65 -17.43
CA ASP A 32 -5.32 11.72 -18.90
C ASP A 32 -4.63 13.02 -19.33
N ARG A 33 -5.00 14.16 -18.74
CA ARG A 33 -4.36 15.46 -19.02
C ARG A 33 -2.87 15.45 -18.65
N ALA A 34 -2.50 14.68 -17.66
CA ALA A 34 -1.10 14.48 -17.28
C ALA A 34 -0.40 13.42 -18.16
N GLY A 35 -1.07 12.79 -19.11
CA GLY A 35 -0.51 11.73 -19.97
C GLY A 35 -0.32 10.38 -19.26
N GLY A 36 -1.04 10.15 -18.16
CA GLY A 36 -1.04 8.88 -17.43
C GLY A 36 -2.05 7.89 -18.00
N ALA A 37 -1.91 6.62 -17.66
CA ALA A 37 -2.88 5.59 -17.99
C ALA A 37 -3.98 5.48 -16.91
N VAL A 38 -5.22 5.29 -17.33
CA VAL A 38 -6.39 5.16 -16.46
C VAL A 38 -7.06 3.80 -16.69
N ALA A 39 -7.54 3.19 -15.62
CA ALA A 39 -8.51 2.10 -15.65
C ALA A 39 -9.75 2.58 -14.88
N MET A 40 -10.89 2.74 -15.59
CA MET A 40 -12.16 3.03 -14.94
C MET A 40 -12.68 1.75 -14.29
N THR A 41 -12.83 1.79 -12.97
CA THR A 41 -13.25 0.64 -12.15
C THR A 41 -14.62 0.87 -11.53
N SER A 42 -15.25 -0.21 -11.07
CA SER A 42 -16.56 -0.13 -10.42
C SER A 42 -16.53 0.77 -9.18
N PRO A 43 -17.56 1.62 -8.96
CA PRO A 43 -17.74 2.33 -7.71
C PRO A 43 -18.02 1.36 -6.52
N ASP A 44 -18.43 0.14 -6.80
CA ASP A 44 -18.70 -0.89 -5.80
C ASP A 44 -17.42 -1.60 -5.30
N CYS A 45 -16.24 -1.23 -5.79
CA CYS A 45 -14.97 -1.74 -5.25
C CYS A 45 -14.77 -1.28 -3.80
N PRO A 46 -14.84 -2.18 -2.81
CA PRO A 46 -14.86 -1.82 -1.40
C PRO A 46 -13.50 -1.38 -0.85
N ASN A 47 -12.40 -1.68 -1.56
CA ASN A 47 -11.03 -1.37 -1.14
C ASN A 47 -10.06 -1.34 -2.33
N GLY A 48 -8.83 -0.88 -2.07
CA GLY A 48 -7.78 -0.76 -3.07
C GLY A 48 -7.32 -2.10 -3.65
N THR A 49 -7.36 -3.18 -2.88
CA THR A 49 -6.97 -4.53 -3.33
C THR A 49 -7.90 -5.02 -4.44
N LEU A 50 -9.21 -4.91 -4.23
CA LEU A 50 -10.21 -5.32 -5.23
C LEU A 50 -10.22 -4.37 -6.45
N ARG A 51 -9.96 -3.09 -6.25
CA ARG A 51 -9.81 -2.12 -7.34
C ARG A 51 -8.59 -2.44 -8.21
N CYS A 52 -7.45 -2.79 -7.61
CA CYS A 52 -6.28 -3.25 -8.36
C CYS A 52 -6.57 -4.53 -9.15
N ARG A 53 -7.27 -5.50 -8.54
CA ARG A 53 -7.68 -6.73 -9.24
C ARG A 53 -8.52 -6.42 -10.47
N GLU A 54 -9.54 -5.57 -10.34
CA GLU A 54 -10.41 -5.19 -11.45
C GLU A 54 -9.62 -4.53 -12.58
N ALA A 55 -8.72 -3.59 -12.27
CA ALA A 55 -7.87 -2.95 -13.26
C ALA A 55 -6.96 -3.95 -13.99
N VAL A 56 -6.42 -4.94 -13.29
CA VAL A 56 -5.62 -6.02 -13.89
C VAL A 56 -6.48 -6.89 -14.81
N GLN A 57 -7.69 -7.26 -14.39
CA GLN A 57 -8.61 -8.06 -15.21
C GLN A 57 -9.04 -7.32 -16.50
N GLN A 58 -9.27 -6.01 -16.41
CA GLN A 58 -9.56 -5.19 -17.61
C GLN A 58 -8.38 -5.22 -18.58
N HIS A 59 -7.15 -5.01 -18.07
CA HIS A 59 -5.94 -5.07 -18.88
C HIS A 59 -5.76 -6.42 -19.59
N GLU A 60 -5.95 -7.52 -18.88
CA GLU A 60 -5.88 -8.88 -19.43
C GLU A 60 -6.99 -9.12 -20.49
N ALA A 61 -8.21 -8.63 -20.24
CA ALA A 61 -9.34 -8.75 -21.18
C ALA A 61 -9.13 -7.95 -22.49
N GLU A 62 -8.36 -6.86 -22.42
CA GLU A 62 -7.94 -6.06 -23.57
C GLU A 62 -6.76 -6.68 -24.35
N GLY A 63 -6.30 -7.87 -23.95
CA GLY A 63 -5.18 -8.59 -24.59
C GLY A 63 -3.80 -8.22 -24.04
N GLY A 64 -3.73 -7.51 -22.91
CA GLY A 64 -2.48 -7.24 -22.22
C GLY A 64 -1.91 -8.49 -21.55
N GLU A 65 -0.59 -8.52 -21.38
CA GLU A 65 0.08 -9.63 -20.68
C GLU A 65 -0.26 -9.57 -19.18
N ALA A 66 -0.53 -10.77 -18.60
CA ALA A 66 -0.73 -10.88 -17.17
C ALA A 66 0.52 -10.44 -16.38
N PRO A 67 0.41 -9.50 -15.44
CA PRO A 67 1.57 -9.05 -14.68
C PRO A 67 2.06 -10.16 -13.73
N GLU A 68 3.37 -10.31 -13.56
CA GLU A 68 3.92 -11.21 -12.55
C GLU A 68 3.54 -10.78 -11.13
N ALA A 69 3.58 -9.47 -10.90
CA ALA A 69 3.22 -8.85 -9.62
C ALA A 69 2.51 -7.51 -9.83
N VAL A 70 1.68 -7.15 -8.86
CA VAL A 70 0.91 -5.90 -8.81
C VAL A 70 1.26 -5.17 -7.52
N VAL A 71 1.59 -3.89 -7.64
CA VAL A 71 1.82 -3.00 -6.50
C VAL A 71 0.65 -2.05 -6.35
N ASN A 72 0.01 -2.10 -5.20
CA ASN A 72 -1.05 -1.17 -4.82
C ASN A 72 -0.43 0.03 -4.09
N VAL A 73 -0.49 1.19 -4.74
CA VAL A 73 -0.09 2.48 -4.18
C VAL A 73 -1.35 3.31 -3.97
N GLN A 74 -1.57 3.77 -2.76
CA GLN A 74 -2.76 4.55 -2.42
C GLN A 74 -2.71 5.93 -3.07
N GLY A 75 -3.84 6.39 -3.63
CA GLY A 75 -3.93 7.68 -4.33
C GLY A 75 -3.77 8.92 -3.43
N ASP A 76 -3.86 8.73 -2.13
CA ASP A 76 -3.70 9.72 -1.07
C ASP A 76 -2.27 9.80 -0.48
N GLU A 77 -1.31 9.07 -1.08
CA GLU A 77 0.10 9.04 -0.67
C GLU A 77 1.02 9.83 -1.62
N PRO A 78 0.84 11.16 -1.79
CA PRO A 78 1.58 11.95 -2.77
C PRO A 78 3.08 12.09 -2.46
N PHE A 79 3.50 11.68 -1.28
CA PHE A 79 4.88 11.72 -0.80
C PHE A 79 5.53 10.33 -0.76
N VAL A 80 4.88 9.32 -1.36
CA VAL A 80 5.51 8.01 -1.51
C VAL A 80 6.90 8.14 -2.14
N HIS A 81 7.91 7.55 -1.49
CA HIS A 81 9.28 7.66 -1.97
C HIS A 81 9.56 6.58 -3.02
N PRO A 82 10.17 6.93 -4.18
CA PRO A 82 10.49 5.94 -5.22
C PRO A 82 11.32 4.75 -4.73
N ASP A 83 12.25 4.97 -3.77
CA ASP A 83 13.04 3.88 -3.19
C ASP A 83 12.21 2.91 -2.33
N ALA A 84 11.14 3.39 -1.68
CA ALA A 84 10.21 2.50 -0.99
C ALA A 84 9.50 1.57 -2.00
N LEU A 85 9.11 2.10 -3.16
CA LEU A 85 8.53 1.30 -4.25
C LEU A 85 9.53 0.29 -4.84
N ARG A 86 10.82 0.69 -4.99
CA ARG A 86 11.90 -0.23 -5.40
C ARG A 86 12.06 -1.36 -4.40
N THR A 87 12.15 -1.02 -3.11
CA THR A 87 12.26 -2.02 -2.03
C THR A 87 11.09 -3.00 -2.05
N LEU A 88 9.87 -2.49 -2.25
CA LEU A 88 8.67 -3.35 -2.30
C LEU A 88 8.68 -4.25 -3.54
N ALA A 89 9.06 -3.72 -4.71
CA ALA A 89 9.16 -4.47 -5.95
C ALA A 89 10.25 -5.56 -5.90
N GLU A 90 11.36 -5.31 -5.21
CA GLU A 90 12.39 -6.31 -4.96
C GLU A 90 11.89 -7.39 -3.99
N LEU A 91 11.15 -6.98 -2.95
CA LEU A 91 10.67 -7.90 -1.93
C LEU A 91 9.67 -8.92 -2.50
N ILE A 92 8.74 -8.48 -3.35
CA ILE A 92 7.75 -9.38 -3.95
C ILE A 92 8.35 -10.37 -4.95
N ARG A 93 9.50 -10.06 -5.53
CA ARG A 93 10.24 -10.96 -6.43
C ARG A 93 11.05 -12.04 -5.71
N ARG A 94 11.14 -11.98 -4.38
CA ARG A 94 11.86 -13.02 -3.62
C ARG A 94 11.13 -14.38 -3.72
N PRO A 95 11.85 -15.49 -3.81
CA PRO A 95 11.23 -16.81 -3.84
C PRO A 95 10.29 -17.04 -2.65
N GLY A 96 9.07 -17.45 -2.93
CA GLY A 96 8.05 -17.72 -1.92
C GLY A 96 7.29 -16.49 -1.38
N ALA A 97 7.62 -15.27 -1.81
CA ALA A 97 6.82 -14.09 -1.49
C ALA A 97 5.56 -14.08 -2.37
N ALA A 98 4.40 -14.09 -1.75
CA ALA A 98 3.10 -13.98 -2.42
C ALA A 98 2.44 -12.61 -2.14
N VAL A 99 2.68 -12.06 -0.94
CA VAL A 99 2.26 -10.74 -0.49
C VAL A 99 3.45 -10.06 0.18
N ALA A 100 3.64 -8.79 -0.09
CA ALA A 100 4.68 -7.98 0.54
C ALA A 100 4.13 -6.61 0.96
N THR A 101 4.72 -6.05 2.01
CA THR A 101 4.46 -4.70 2.51
C THR A 101 5.74 -4.11 3.10
N LEU A 102 5.67 -2.86 3.54
CA LEU A 102 6.80 -2.15 4.11
C LEU A 102 6.53 -1.71 5.55
N ALA A 103 7.60 -1.47 6.28
CA ALA A 103 7.56 -0.83 7.59
C ALA A 103 8.74 0.13 7.76
N LEU A 104 8.50 1.19 8.53
CA LEU A 104 9.52 2.12 9.01
C LEU A 104 9.91 1.72 10.42
N ALA A 105 11.21 1.60 10.69
CA ALA A 105 11.72 1.46 12.03
C ALA A 105 11.64 2.83 12.74
N VAL A 106 10.95 2.89 13.86
CA VAL A 106 10.77 4.08 14.68
C VAL A 106 11.50 3.87 16.01
N GLU A 107 12.33 4.82 16.40
CA GLU A 107 12.95 4.82 17.72
C GLU A 107 11.90 4.94 18.84
N ALA A 108 12.31 4.69 20.06
CA ALA A 108 11.41 4.73 21.21
C ALA A 108 10.76 6.12 21.35
N ASP A 109 9.52 6.22 20.90
CA ASP A 109 8.65 7.40 20.98
C ASP A 109 7.28 6.93 21.49
N GLU A 110 7.02 7.14 22.77
CA GLU A 110 5.80 6.65 23.43
C GLU A 110 4.53 7.30 22.88
N GLU A 111 4.57 8.57 22.51
CA GLU A 111 3.42 9.27 21.94
C GLU A 111 3.08 8.72 20.56
N ALA A 112 4.08 8.58 19.70
CA ALA A 112 3.89 8.01 18.37
C ALA A 112 3.45 6.54 18.44
N TRP A 113 4.03 5.77 19.38
CA TRP A 113 3.68 4.36 19.58
C TRP A 113 2.24 4.19 20.11
N GLY A 114 1.77 5.08 21.00
CA GLY A 114 0.39 5.11 21.50
C GLY A 114 -0.66 5.53 20.46
N ASN A 115 -0.25 6.19 19.38
CA ASN A 115 -1.17 6.71 18.37
C ASN A 115 -1.82 5.57 17.58
N ARG A 116 -3.14 5.44 17.66
CA ARG A 116 -3.93 4.39 16.98
C ARG A 116 -3.97 4.53 15.45
N ASN A 117 -3.71 5.72 14.92
CA ASN A 117 -3.65 5.97 13.47
C ASN A 117 -2.31 5.50 12.86
N ARG A 118 -1.30 5.30 13.69
CA ARG A 118 -0.04 4.69 13.30
C ARG A 118 -0.10 3.19 13.54
N VAL A 119 -0.40 2.43 12.49
CA VAL A 119 -0.47 0.96 12.56
C VAL A 119 0.91 0.40 12.85
N LYS A 120 1.00 -0.52 13.82
CA LYS A 120 2.23 -1.24 14.18
C LYS A 120 2.23 -2.60 13.50
N VAL A 121 3.42 -3.11 13.20
CA VAL A 121 3.61 -4.48 12.75
C VAL A 121 4.72 -5.14 13.57
N VAL A 122 4.51 -6.38 13.94
CA VAL A 122 5.56 -7.26 14.46
C VAL A 122 5.85 -8.34 13.43
N ARG A 123 7.13 -8.73 13.31
CA ARG A 123 7.56 -9.70 12.30
C ARG A 123 8.40 -10.81 12.92
N ASP A 124 8.43 -11.95 12.25
CA ASP A 124 9.31 -13.04 12.61
C ASP A 124 10.78 -12.77 12.22
N LEU A 125 11.67 -13.68 12.57
CA LEU A 125 13.11 -13.58 12.25
C LEU A 125 13.39 -13.71 10.75
N GLN A 126 12.45 -14.20 9.95
CA GLN A 126 12.52 -14.30 8.51
C GLN A 126 11.99 -13.05 7.83
N GLY A 127 11.41 -12.09 8.61
CA GLY A 127 10.86 -10.84 8.11
C GLY A 127 9.42 -10.93 7.64
N ASN A 128 8.67 -11.98 8.01
CA ASN A 128 7.24 -12.05 7.73
C ASN A 128 6.42 -11.46 8.87
N ALA A 129 5.30 -10.84 8.56
CA ALA A 129 4.40 -10.30 9.57
C ALA A 129 3.84 -11.42 10.46
N LEU A 130 3.89 -11.18 11.77
CA LEU A 130 3.21 -11.98 12.78
C LEU A 130 1.84 -11.39 13.12
N TYR A 131 1.76 -10.05 13.21
CA TYR A 131 0.53 -9.34 13.52
C TYR A 131 0.63 -7.86 13.17
N PHE A 132 -0.51 -7.24 12.85
CA PHE A 132 -0.68 -5.80 12.71
C PHE A 132 -1.68 -5.31 13.75
N SER A 133 -1.43 -4.14 14.37
CA SER A 133 -2.35 -3.59 15.35
C SER A 133 -2.36 -2.06 15.38
N ARG A 134 -3.53 -1.52 15.69
CA ARG A 134 -3.66 -0.12 16.07
C ARG A 134 -3.24 0.12 17.53
N ALA A 135 -3.27 -0.92 18.37
CA ALA A 135 -2.74 -0.87 19.71
C ALA A 135 -1.20 -0.85 19.73
N PRO A 136 -0.58 -0.38 20.80
CA PRO A 136 0.88 -0.48 20.98
C PRO A 136 1.36 -1.94 21.04
N ILE A 137 2.15 -2.36 20.06
CA ILE A 137 2.86 -3.64 20.01
C ILE A 137 4.27 -3.44 19.45
N PRO A 138 5.28 -4.27 19.88
CA PRO A 138 5.25 -5.20 21.00
C PRO A 138 5.17 -4.49 22.36
N ALA A 139 4.82 -5.18 23.42
CA ALA A 139 4.83 -4.61 24.77
C ALA A 139 6.25 -4.23 25.22
N GLY A 140 6.37 -3.17 26.01
CA GLY A 140 7.65 -2.68 26.54
C GLY A 140 8.27 -1.55 25.71
N ALA A 141 9.26 -0.87 26.33
CA ALA A 141 9.99 0.21 25.67
C ALA A 141 11.00 -0.33 24.64
N GLY A 142 11.22 0.42 23.57
CA GLY A 142 12.20 0.08 22.52
C GLY A 142 11.73 0.48 21.12
N PRO A 143 12.56 0.26 20.11
CA PRO A 143 12.18 0.50 18.73
C PRO A 143 10.99 -0.36 18.32
N TRP A 144 10.12 0.20 17.47
CA TRP A 144 8.96 -0.48 16.91
C TRP A 144 8.84 -0.27 15.41
N LEU A 145 8.01 -1.03 14.76
CA LEU A 145 7.81 -0.93 13.31
C LEU A 145 6.46 -0.27 13.01
N LYS A 146 6.49 0.93 12.39
CA LYS A 146 5.32 1.57 11.79
C LYS A 146 5.06 0.91 10.44
N HIS A 147 3.90 0.33 10.27
CA HIS A 147 3.47 -0.21 8.99
C HIS A 147 3.26 0.92 7.97
N ILE A 148 3.70 0.68 6.74
CA ILE A 148 3.47 1.55 5.58
C ILE A 148 2.43 0.86 4.69
N GLY A 149 1.32 1.53 4.40
CA GLY A 149 0.14 1.00 3.70
C GLY A 149 0.33 0.67 2.21
N LEU A 150 1.55 0.36 1.80
CA LEU A 150 1.90 -0.08 0.45
C LEU A 150 1.92 -1.61 0.39
N TYR A 151 1.32 -2.18 -0.63
CA TYR A 151 1.29 -3.63 -0.81
C TYR A 151 1.73 -4.05 -2.20
N ALA A 152 2.40 -5.19 -2.26
CA ALA A 152 2.65 -5.89 -3.50
C ALA A 152 2.11 -7.32 -3.41
N PHE A 153 1.57 -7.79 -4.51
CA PHE A 153 0.98 -9.12 -4.63
C PHE A 153 1.54 -9.80 -5.87
N THR A 154 1.78 -11.11 -5.82
CA THR A 154 1.83 -11.86 -7.08
C THR A 154 0.44 -11.86 -7.72
N ARG A 155 0.36 -12.03 -9.04
CA ARG A 155 -0.94 -12.06 -9.76
C ARG A 155 -1.89 -13.11 -9.16
N GLY A 156 -1.36 -14.29 -8.84
CA GLY A 156 -2.14 -15.38 -8.23
C GLY A 156 -2.62 -15.06 -6.80
N ALA A 157 -1.78 -14.40 -6.00
CA ALA A 157 -2.17 -13.97 -4.66
C ALA A 157 -3.28 -12.92 -4.70
N LEU A 158 -3.15 -11.90 -5.56
CA LEU A 158 -4.17 -10.85 -5.72
C LEU A 158 -5.55 -11.46 -6.04
N GLU A 159 -5.60 -12.45 -6.94
CA GLU A 159 -6.83 -13.15 -7.28
C GLU A 159 -7.38 -13.95 -6.09
N ALA A 160 -6.54 -14.72 -5.42
CA ALA A 160 -6.99 -15.56 -4.29
C ALA A 160 -7.47 -14.74 -3.09
N LEU A 161 -6.78 -13.63 -2.77
CA LEU A 161 -7.12 -12.75 -1.65
C LEU A 161 -8.46 -12.03 -1.87
N ALA A 162 -8.79 -11.72 -3.11
CA ALA A 162 -10.04 -11.07 -3.47
C ALA A 162 -11.30 -11.90 -3.17
N HIS A 163 -11.16 -13.21 -3.03
CA HIS A 163 -12.26 -14.14 -2.72
C HIS A 163 -12.39 -14.46 -1.23
N LEU A 164 -11.53 -13.91 -0.37
CA LEU A 164 -11.60 -14.14 1.06
C LEU A 164 -12.75 -13.35 1.70
N HIS A 165 -13.48 -14.01 2.56
CA HIS A 165 -14.51 -13.34 3.37
C HIS A 165 -13.88 -12.51 4.49
N PRO A 166 -14.53 -11.41 4.92
CA PRO A 166 -14.11 -10.64 6.07
C PRO A 166 -13.85 -11.51 7.30
N SER A 167 -12.78 -11.22 8.03
CA SER A 167 -12.34 -12.01 9.17
C SER A 167 -12.52 -11.27 10.50
N PRO A 168 -12.58 -11.97 11.65
CA PRO A 168 -12.79 -11.35 12.95
C PRO A 168 -11.74 -10.33 13.35
N LEU A 169 -10.45 -10.60 13.10
CA LEU A 169 -9.36 -9.66 13.46
C LEU A 169 -9.37 -8.45 12.56
N GLU A 170 -9.62 -8.63 11.26
CA GLU A 170 -9.80 -7.52 10.33
C GLU A 170 -10.90 -6.56 10.79
N GLN A 171 -12.07 -7.10 11.13
CA GLN A 171 -13.20 -6.29 11.58
C GLN A 171 -12.92 -5.56 12.89
N ARG A 172 -12.20 -6.22 13.80
CA ARG A 172 -11.88 -5.67 15.12
C ARG A 172 -10.85 -4.54 15.06
N GLU A 173 -9.81 -4.70 14.26
CA GLU A 173 -8.72 -3.72 14.11
C GLU A 173 -9.00 -2.71 13.00
N GLY A 174 -9.92 -3.01 12.06
CA GLY A 174 -10.14 -2.24 10.85
C GLY A 174 -8.90 -2.27 9.93
N LEU A 175 -8.32 -3.47 9.76
CA LEU A 175 -7.08 -3.69 9.03
C LEU A 175 -7.23 -4.90 8.10
N GLU A 176 -7.37 -4.66 6.78
CA GLU A 176 -7.63 -5.69 5.76
C GLU A 176 -6.58 -6.81 5.77
N GLN A 177 -5.31 -6.47 5.97
CA GLN A 177 -4.21 -7.43 5.94
C GLN A 177 -4.28 -8.50 7.04
N LEU A 178 -5.05 -8.27 8.10
CA LEU A 178 -5.31 -9.29 9.12
C LEU A 178 -6.15 -10.43 8.58
N ARG A 179 -7.08 -10.17 7.65
CA ARG A 179 -7.80 -11.22 6.92
C ARG A 179 -6.83 -12.19 6.29
N TRP A 180 -5.83 -11.68 5.58
CA TRP A 180 -4.86 -12.51 4.89
C TRP A 180 -4.07 -13.39 5.86
N LEU A 181 -3.62 -12.83 7.01
CA LEU A 181 -2.95 -13.60 8.06
C LEU A 181 -3.85 -14.68 8.66
N GLU A 182 -5.14 -14.37 8.95
CA GLU A 182 -6.08 -15.34 9.49
C GLU A 182 -6.36 -16.50 8.54
N TYR A 183 -6.29 -16.26 7.22
CA TYR A 183 -6.37 -17.32 6.20
C TYR A 183 -5.03 -17.99 5.90
N GLY A 184 -3.99 -17.76 6.69
CA GLY A 184 -2.70 -18.44 6.62
C GLY A 184 -1.74 -17.90 5.55
N TRP A 185 -2.01 -16.75 4.95
CA TRP A 185 -1.09 -16.11 4.02
C TRP A 185 0.09 -15.51 4.77
N ARG A 186 1.29 -15.64 4.18
CA ARG A 186 2.48 -14.97 4.67
C ARG A 186 2.61 -13.62 3.98
N ILE A 187 2.90 -12.58 4.78
CA ILE A 187 3.14 -11.23 4.30
C ILE A 187 4.60 -10.88 4.60
N ALA A 188 5.42 -10.76 3.59
CA ALA A 188 6.80 -10.32 3.75
C ALA A 188 6.83 -8.83 4.10
N VAL A 189 7.61 -8.43 5.13
CA VAL A 189 7.72 -7.04 5.61
C VAL A 189 9.13 -6.53 5.36
N GLY A 190 9.28 -5.65 4.37
CA GLY A 190 10.52 -4.92 4.12
C GLY A 190 10.68 -3.72 5.04
N ILE A 191 11.91 -3.32 5.32
CA ILE A 191 12.19 -2.08 6.05
C ILE A 191 12.57 -0.99 5.05
N THR A 192 11.96 0.18 5.20
CA THR A 192 12.29 1.40 4.45
C THR A 192 12.63 2.53 5.43
N PRO A 193 13.58 3.40 5.12
CA PRO A 193 13.84 4.61 5.89
C PRO A 193 12.88 5.76 5.54
N HIS A 194 12.02 5.57 4.55
CA HIS A 194 11.12 6.60 4.04
C HIS A 194 9.75 6.48 4.69
N GLU A 195 9.31 7.54 5.34
CA GLU A 195 7.96 7.64 5.88
C GLU A 195 6.96 7.90 4.74
N ALA A 196 5.80 7.27 4.81
CA ALA A 196 4.65 7.59 3.98
C ALA A 196 3.71 8.53 4.76
N HIS A 197 3.17 9.52 4.05
CA HIS A 197 2.28 10.54 4.61
C HIS A 197 1.00 10.57 3.78
N GLY A 198 -0.01 9.84 4.24
CA GLY A 198 -1.36 9.93 3.66
C GLY A 198 -1.99 11.30 3.92
N ILE A 199 -2.81 11.74 3.00
CA ILE A 199 -3.62 12.96 3.09
C ILE A 199 -5.09 12.55 3.10
N ASP A 200 -5.64 12.36 4.30
CA ASP A 200 -7.02 11.93 4.52
C ASP A 200 -7.96 13.12 4.81
N THR A 201 -7.41 14.21 5.36
CA THR A 201 -8.18 15.36 5.81
C THR A 201 -7.64 16.67 5.22
N PRO A 202 -8.45 17.76 5.17
CA PRO A 202 -7.94 19.09 4.82
C PRO A 202 -6.80 19.56 5.73
N GLU A 203 -6.85 19.20 7.01
CA GLU A 203 -5.81 19.50 7.99
C GLU A 203 -4.48 18.81 7.66
N ASP A 204 -4.55 17.55 7.15
CA ASP A 204 -3.36 16.84 6.66
C ASP A 204 -2.76 17.57 5.45
N LEU A 205 -3.59 18.02 4.52
CA LEU A 205 -3.14 18.78 3.36
C LEU A 205 -2.45 20.08 3.77
N ASP A 206 -3.03 20.83 4.72
CA ASP A 206 -2.44 22.06 5.24
C ASP A 206 -1.12 21.80 5.97
N ARG A 207 -1.04 20.72 6.75
CA ARG A 207 0.19 20.29 7.40
C ARG A 207 1.26 19.98 6.37
N MET A 208 0.93 19.16 5.36
CA MET A 208 1.87 18.77 4.31
C MET A 208 2.34 19.97 3.48
N HIS A 209 1.49 20.95 3.20
CA HIS A 209 1.90 22.20 2.56
C HIS A 209 2.91 22.99 3.40
N ARG A 210 2.76 23.00 4.73
CA ARG A 210 3.72 23.68 5.60
C ARG A 210 5.05 22.94 5.73
N GLU A 211 5.00 21.61 5.88
CA GLU A 211 6.18 20.79 6.16
C GLU A 211 6.96 20.40 4.90
N LEU A 212 6.24 20.11 3.82
CA LEU A 212 6.78 19.58 2.58
C LEU A 212 6.46 20.43 1.34
N GLY A 213 5.98 21.67 1.53
CA GLY A 213 5.59 22.58 0.45
C GLY A 213 6.71 22.88 -0.56
N HIS A 214 7.97 22.75 -0.14
CA HIS A 214 9.14 22.87 -1.02
C HIS A 214 9.28 21.70 -2.03
N LEU A 215 8.46 20.65 -1.86
CA LEU A 215 8.41 19.49 -2.75
C LEU A 215 7.25 19.56 -3.77
N PHE A 216 6.42 20.60 -3.73
CA PHE A 216 5.30 20.80 -4.66
C PHE A 216 5.70 21.62 -5.89
#